data_293189e6c1f33a39b720a9eb619ee8c9
#
_entry.id   293189e6c1f33a39b720a9eb619ee8c9
#
_cell.length_a   1.000
_cell.length_b   1.000
_cell.length_c   1.000
_cell.angle_alpha   90.00
_cell.angle_beta   90.00
_cell.angle_gamma   90.00
#
_symmetry.space_group_name_H-M   'P 1'
#
loop_
_entity.id
_entity.type
_entity.pdbx_description
1 polymer ?
#
loop_
_entity_poly.entity_id
_entity_poly.type
_entity_poly.pdbx_seq_one_letter_code
_entity_poly.pdbx_strand_id
1 'polypeptide(L)'
;DNGVPFASRGAGGLTRLSVWWAKLGIELARIEAGEPQQNGRHERMHGTLQRETAMRLAGSAAEQQARFDAFRREYNEERPHEALGQVPPARLWRASERRYPSRVEEPWYPADHQVRRVR
;
A
#
# COMPACT_ATOMS: atom_id res chain seq x y z
N ASP A 1 4.38 6.82 -2.48
CA ASP A 1 4.21 7.91 -3.42
C ASP A 1 3.69 9.16 -2.72
N ASN A 2 4.22 10.33 -3.11
CA ASN A 2 3.79 11.62 -2.57
C ASN A 2 2.69 12.29 -3.41
N GLY A 3 2.19 11.61 -4.43
CA GLY A 3 1.12 12.08 -5.32
C GLY A 3 -0.29 11.86 -4.78
N VAL A 4 -1.26 12.47 -5.45
CA VAL A 4 -2.69 12.21 -5.23
C VAL A 4 -3.00 10.76 -5.61
N PRO A 5 -3.78 10.01 -4.79
CA PRO A 5 -4.59 10.44 -3.64
C PRO A 5 -3.90 10.37 -2.27
N PHE A 6 -2.62 10.05 -2.21
CA PHE A 6 -1.91 9.76 -0.96
C PHE A 6 -1.46 11.03 -0.23
N ALA A 7 -1.10 12.06 -0.97
CA ALA A 7 -0.69 13.36 -0.44
C ALA A 7 -1.30 14.51 -1.23
N SER A 8 -1.29 15.72 -0.66
CA SER A 8 -1.78 16.94 -1.27
C SER A 8 -0.86 18.14 -0.98
N ARG A 9 -1.10 19.25 -1.67
CA ARG A 9 -0.46 20.55 -1.37
C ARG A 9 -1.20 21.34 -0.27
N GLY A 10 -2.28 20.78 0.28
CA GLY A 10 -3.09 21.40 1.33
C GLY A 10 -2.43 21.35 2.71
N ALA A 11 -3.19 21.72 3.73
CA ALA A 11 -2.74 21.78 5.11
C ALA A 11 -2.15 20.43 5.56
N GLY A 12 -0.90 20.43 6.03
CA GLY A 12 -0.17 19.24 6.45
C GLY A 12 0.08 18.21 5.33
N GLY A 13 -0.18 18.54 4.06
CA GLY A 13 -0.05 17.61 2.94
C GLY A 13 -1.05 16.46 2.97
N LEU A 14 -2.12 16.57 3.76
CA LEU A 14 -3.10 15.52 3.98
C LEU A 14 -4.18 15.49 2.89
N THR A 15 -4.69 14.28 2.61
CA THR A 15 -5.85 14.01 1.76
C THR A 15 -6.94 13.34 2.59
N ARG A 16 -8.15 13.20 2.06
CA ARG A 16 -9.22 12.43 2.74
C ARG A 16 -8.79 11.01 3.05
N LEU A 17 -8.05 10.37 2.14
CA LEU A 17 -7.52 9.02 2.31
C LEU A 17 -6.49 8.95 3.43
N SER A 18 -5.52 9.88 3.45
CA SER A 18 -4.49 9.89 4.48
C SER A 18 -5.04 10.25 5.86
N VAL A 19 -6.05 11.13 5.96
CA VAL A 19 -6.78 11.38 7.21
C VAL A 19 -7.50 10.14 7.69
N TRP A 20 -8.14 9.40 6.79
CA TRP A 20 -8.81 8.15 7.13
C TRP A 20 -7.83 7.09 7.66
N TRP A 21 -6.66 6.95 7.03
CA TRP A 21 -5.61 6.07 7.53
C TRP A 21 -5.11 6.50 8.91
N ALA A 22 -4.89 7.80 9.13
CA ALA A 22 -4.49 8.32 10.44
C ALA A 22 -5.52 8.00 11.54
N LYS A 23 -6.82 8.13 11.24
CA LYS A 23 -7.91 7.71 12.14
C LYS A 23 -7.87 6.21 12.46
N LEU A 24 -7.42 5.39 11.54
CA LEU A 24 -7.19 3.96 11.75
C LEU A 24 -5.87 3.66 12.48
N GLY A 25 -5.09 4.69 12.82
CA GLY A 25 -3.77 4.56 13.43
C GLY A 25 -2.74 3.93 12.48
N ILE A 26 -2.91 4.11 11.17
CA ILE A 26 -1.94 3.72 10.15
C ILE A 26 -0.98 4.87 9.94
N GLU A 27 0.30 4.60 10.14
CA GLU A 27 1.36 5.58 9.93
C GLU A 27 1.54 5.89 8.44
N LEU A 28 1.73 7.18 8.15
CA LEU A 28 1.92 7.67 6.78
C LEU A 28 3.42 7.81 6.49
N ALA A 29 4.00 6.79 5.89
CA ALA A 29 5.37 6.87 5.38
C ALA A 29 5.39 7.58 4.02
N ARG A 30 6.14 8.66 3.92
CA ARG A 30 6.35 9.40 2.67
C ARG A 30 7.78 9.22 2.20
N ILE A 31 7.97 9.16 0.89
CA ILE A 31 9.31 9.24 0.30
C ILE A 31 9.81 10.69 0.34
N GLU A 32 11.11 10.86 0.37
CA GLU A 32 11.72 12.20 0.25
C GLU A 32 11.49 12.77 -1.15
N ALA A 33 11.37 14.09 -1.23
CA ALA A 33 11.16 14.77 -2.51
C ALA A 33 12.40 14.56 -3.40
N GLY A 34 12.19 14.06 -4.61
CA GLY A 34 13.26 13.76 -5.55
C GLY A 34 13.92 12.37 -5.39
N GLU A 35 13.43 11.53 -4.47
CA GLU A 35 13.99 10.20 -4.19
C GLU A 35 13.04 9.05 -4.63
N PRO A 36 12.73 8.90 -5.94
CA PRO A 36 11.78 7.88 -6.40
C PRO A 36 12.25 6.45 -6.08
N GLN A 37 13.56 6.23 -5.97
CA GLN A 37 14.13 4.92 -5.63
C GLN A 37 13.67 4.38 -4.27
N GLN A 38 13.19 5.24 -3.37
CA GLN A 38 12.58 4.80 -2.10
C GLN A 38 11.32 3.97 -2.33
N ASN A 39 10.66 4.13 -3.49
CA ASN A 39 9.53 3.30 -3.93
C ASN A 39 9.93 2.13 -4.84
N GLY A 40 11.20 1.95 -5.12
CA GLY A 40 11.72 0.99 -6.10
C GLY A 40 11.36 -0.48 -5.82
N ARG A 41 11.11 -0.86 -4.56
CA ARG A 41 10.64 -2.22 -4.23
C ARG A 41 9.24 -2.48 -4.79
N HIS A 42 8.34 -1.51 -4.67
CA HIS A 42 6.99 -1.57 -5.18
C HIS A 42 6.96 -1.57 -6.71
N GLU A 43 7.77 -0.71 -7.34
CA GLU A 43 7.92 -0.65 -8.80
C GLU A 43 8.46 -1.96 -9.36
N ARG A 44 9.44 -2.57 -8.70
CA ARG A 44 10.01 -3.86 -9.10
C ARG A 44 8.97 -4.99 -9.03
N MET A 45 8.17 -5.03 -7.98
CA MET A 45 7.08 -6.01 -7.85
C MET A 45 6.05 -5.82 -8.96
N HIS A 46 5.62 -4.57 -9.24
CA HIS A 46 4.71 -4.28 -10.33
C HIS A 46 5.27 -4.64 -11.70
N GLY A 47 6.56 -4.36 -11.95
CA GLY A 47 7.23 -4.75 -13.19
C GLY A 47 7.27 -6.28 -13.39
N THR A 48 7.46 -7.03 -12.31
CA THR A 48 7.43 -8.50 -12.34
C THR A 48 6.02 -9.00 -12.60
N LEU A 49 5.03 -8.51 -11.85
CA LEU A 49 3.61 -8.83 -12.05
C LEU A 49 3.19 -8.59 -13.51
N GLN A 50 3.52 -7.44 -14.06
CA GLN A 50 3.18 -7.09 -15.44
C GLN A 50 3.80 -8.06 -16.44
N ARG A 51 5.09 -8.36 -16.33
CA ARG A 51 5.77 -9.29 -17.24
C ARG A 51 5.19 -10.69 -17.20
N GLU A 52 4.86 -11.19 -16.01
CA GLU A 52 4.46 -12.58 -15.83
C GLU A 52 2.97 -12.82 -16.04
N THR A 53 2.12 -11.78 -15.86
CA THR A 53 0.67 -11.97 -15.93
C THR A 53 -0.06 -11.15 -16.99
N ALA A 54 0.46 -9.97 -17.36
CA ALA A 54 -0.26 -9.00 -18.19
C ALA A 54 0.28 -8.84 -19.60
N MET A 55 1.50 -9.30 -19.91
CA MET A 55 2.05 -9.22 -21.28
C MET A 55 1.28 -10.08 -22.29
N ARG A 56 0.61 -11.13 -21.84
CA ARG A 56 -0.33 -11.92 -22.64
C ARG A 56 -1.68 -11.89 -21.96
N LEU A 57 -2.60 -11.12 -22.51
CA LEU A 57 -3.96 -11.05 -21.99
C LEU A 57 -4.62 -12.43 -22.02
N ALA A 58 -5.34 -12.75 -20.97
CA ALA A 58 -6.17 -13.95 -20.93
C ALA A 58 -7.43 -13.77 -21.78
N GLY A 59 -8.04 -14.89 -22.16
CA GLY A 59 -9.28 -14.87 -22.94
C GLY A 59 -10.51 -14.36 -22.15
N SER A 60 -10.42 -14.28 -20.83
CA SER A 60 -11.49 -13.80 -19.96
C SER A 60 -10.94 -13.16 -18.67
N ALA A 61 -11.78 -12.36 -18.00
CA ALA A 61 -11.47 -11.78 -16.71
C ALA A 61 -11.21 -12.85 -15.64
N ALA A 62 -11.96 -13.94 -15.66
CA ALA A 62 -11.78 -15.07 -14.72
C ALA A 62 -10.43 -15.76 -14.92
N GLU A 63 -10.02 -15.99 -16.15
CA GLU A 63 -8.71 -16.54 -16.45
C GLU A 63 -7.58 -15.59 -16.05
N GLN A 64 -7.75 -14.28 -16.30
CA GLN A 64 -6.78 -13.29 -15.86
C GLN A 64 -6.67 -13.22 -14.33
N GLN A 65 -7.78 -13.32 -13.62
CA GLN A 65 -7.77 -13.38 -12.16
C GLN A 65 -7.06 -14.64 -11.65
N ALA A 66 -7.28 -15.79 -12.27
CA ALA A 66 -6.58 -17.03 -11.92
C ALA A 66 -5.04 -16.90 -12.09
N ARG A 67 -4.58 -16.20 -13.13
CA ARG A 67 -3.15 -15.89 -13.32
C ARG A 67 -2.61 -15.00 -12.21
N PHE A 68 -3.35 -13.96 -11.81
CA PHE A 68 -2.97 -13.09 -10.69
C PHE A 68 -2.90 -13.87 -9.36
N ASP A 69 -3.84 -14.78 -9.14
CA ASP A 69 -3.87 -15.59 -7.91
C ASP A 69 -2.70 -16.59 -7.88
N ALA A 70 -2.35 -17.19 -9.01
CA ALA A 70 -1.17 -18.05 -9.14
C ALA A 70 0.13 -17.26 -8.89
N PHE A 71 0.28 -16.11 -9.54
CA PHE A 71 1.42 -15.21 -9.33
C PHE A 71 1.54 -14.80 -7.85
N ARG A 72 0.45 -14.37 -7.22
CA ARG A 72 0.43 -13.95 -5.81
C ARG A 72 0.92 -15.05 -4.89
N ARG A 73 0.50 -16.30 -5.12
CA ARG A 73 0.93 -17.45 -4.33
C ARG A 73 2.41 -17.72 -4.52
N GLU A 74 2.86 -17.88 -5.76
CA GLU A 74 4.27 -18.10 -6.07
C GLU A 74 5.17 -17.00 -5.52
N TYR A 75 4.82 -15.74 -5.76
CA TYR A 75 5.62 -14.58 -5.35
C TYR A 75 5.76 -14.48 -3.84
N ASN A 76 4.71 -14.75 -3.08
CA ASN A 76 4.71 -14.58 -1.63
C ASN A 76 5.15 -15.84 -0.87
N GLU A 77 4.84 -17.03 -1.37
CA GLU A 77 5.00 -18.28 -0.63
C GLU A 77 6.18 -19.13 -1.08
N GLU A 78 6.60 -18.99 -2.34
CA GLU A 78 7.59 -19.88 -2.94
C GLU A 78 8.86 -19.15 -3.39
N ARG A 79 8.74 -17.95 -3.97
CA ARG A 79 9.86 -17.22 -4.58
C ARG A 79 10.81 -16.65 -3.52
N PRO A 80 12.11 -17.03 -3.55
CA PRO A 80 13.11 -16.41 -2.69
C PRO A 80 13.34 -14.95 -3.08
N HIS A 81 13.47 -14.08 -2.09
CA HIS A 81 13.76 -12.67 -2.28
C HIS A 81 15.11 -12.32 -1.68
N GLU A 82 16.05 -11.83 -2.49
CA GLU A 82 17.38 -11.44 -2.05
C GLU A 82 17.35 -10.44 -0.89
N ALA A 83 16.52 -9.41 -0.99
CA ALA A 83 16.35 -8.39 0.05
C ALA A 83 15.80 -8.93 1.40
N LEU A 84 15.30 -10.15 1.40
CA LEU A 84 14.77 -10.85 2.58
C LEU A 84 15.68 -12.01 3.02
N GLY A 85 16.93 -12.07 2.52
CA GLY A 85 17.84 -13.17 2.83
C GLY A 85 17.47 -14.48 2.14
N GLN A 86 17.00 -14.40 0.89
CA GLN A 86 16.63 -15.57 0.06
C GLN A 86 15.46 -16.40 0.62
N VAL A 87 14.57 -15.77 1.36
CA VAL A 87 13.33 -16.41 1.82
C VAL A 87 12.09 -15.78 1.20
N PRO A 88 11.00 -16.54 1.03
CA PRO A 88 9.73 -15.99 0.55
C PRO A 88 9.13 -15.00 1.55
N PRO A 89 8.43 -13.94 1.09
CA PRO A 89 7.79 -12.94 1.96
C PRO A 89 6.88 -13.53 3.04
N ALA A 90 6.16 -14.60 2.74
CA ALA A 90 5.26 -15.27 3.68
C ALA A 90 5.96 -15.81 4.94
N ARG A 91 7.26 -16.07 4.88
CA ARG A 91 8.03 -16.51 6.04
C ARG A 91 8.22 -15.39 7.07
N LEU A 92 8.24 -14.15 6.63
CA LEU A 92 8.45 -12.98 7.47
C LEU A 92 7.15 -12.25 7.80
N TRP A 93 6.14 -12.42 6.95
CA TRP A 93 4.86 -11.76 7.15
C TRP A 93 4.13 -12.30 8.38
N ARG A 94 3.54 -11.39 9.14
CA ARG A 94 2.66 -11.70 10.28
C ARG A 94 1.35 -10.95 10.09
N ALA A 95 0.23 -11.63 10.31
CA ALA A 95 -1.05 -10.97 10.36
C ALA A 95 -1.09 -9.96 11.50
N SER A 96 -1.69 -8.80 11.27
CA SER A 96 -1.91 -7.82 12.33
C SER A 96 -2.88 -8.38 13.38
N GLU A 97 -2.56 -8.18 14.65
CA GLU A 97 -3.47 -8.47 15.77
C GLU A 97 -4.60 -7.43 15.86
N ARG A 98 -4.41 -6.27 15.22
CA ARG A 98 -5.40 -5.20 15.17
C ARG A 98 -6.56 -5.59 14.26
N ARG A 99 -7.76 -5.49 14.78
CA ARG A 99 -8.99 -5.68 14.01
C ARG A 99 -9.44 -4.36 13.41
N TYR A 100 -10.02 -4.43 12.21
CA TYR A 100 -10.69 -3.26 11.64
C TYR A 100 -11.85 -2.86 12.53
N PRO A 101 -11.93 -1.59 12.98
CA PRO A 101 -12.99 -1.15 13.89
C PRO A 101 -14.33 -1.13 13.17
N SER A 102 -15.40 -1.51 13.87
CA SER A 102 -16.79 -1.42 13.35
C SER A 102 -17.20 0.03 13.08
N ARG A 103 -16.59 0.98 13.76
CA ARG A 103 -16.76 2.43 13.57
C ARG A 103 -15.41 3.11 13.69
N VAL A 104 -15.10 3.99 12.75
CA VAL A 104 -13.94 4.89 12.84
C VAL A 104 -14.37 6.11 13.63
N GLU A 105 -13.79 6.30 14.79
CA GLU A 105 -14.09 7.43 15.65
C GLU A 105 -13.53 8.73 15.09
N GLU A 106 -14.24 9.83 15.28
CA GLU A 106 -13.68 11.15 15.01
C GLU A 106 -12.64 11.47 16.07
N PRO A 107 -11.46 11.99 15.65
CA PRO A 107 -10.44 12.36 16.61
C PRO A 107 -10.94 13.51 17.51
N TRP A 108 -10.70 13.34 18.80
CA TRP A 108 -10.94 14.41 19.75
C TRP A 108 -9.80 15.43 19.68
N TYR A 109 -10.15 16.70 19.69
CA TYR A 109 -9.19 17.79 19.72
C TYR A 109 -9.48 18.71 20.91
N PRO A 110 -8.45 19.23 21.60
CA PRO A 110 -8.61 20.28 22.59
C PRO A 110 -9.27 21.53 21.98
N ALA A 111 -9.96 22.32 22.80
CA ALA A 111 -10.74 23.47 22.34
C ALA A 111 -9.90 24.59 21.68
N ASP A 112 -8.61 24.63 21.96
CA ASP A 112 -7.62 25.56 21.37
C ASP A 112 -7.11 25.13 19.99
N HIS A 113 -7.47 23.94 19.52
CA HIS A 113 -7.09 23.44 18.20
C HIS A 113 -8.04 23.93 17.10
N GLN A 114 -7.46 24.39 16.00
CA GLN A 114 -8.23 24.70 14.81
C GLN A 114 -8.41 23.47 13.92
N VAL A 115 -9.67 23.06 13.76
CA VAL A 115 -10.01 21.94 12.87
C VAL A 115 -10.22 22.47 11.44
N ARG A 116 -9.44 21.97 10.48
CA ARG A 116 -9.62 22.27 9.06
C ARG A 116 -10.06 21.02 8.31
N ARG A 117 -11.10 21.15 7.49
CA ARG A 117 -11.53 20.07 6.62
C ARG A 117 -10.60 19.93 5.42
N VAL A 118 -10.13 18.72 5.17
CA VAL A 118 -9.38 18.37 3.95
C VAL A 118 -10.40 18.08 2.84
N ARG A 119 -10.30 18.77 1.71
CA ARG A 119 -11.15 18.59 0.53
C ARG A 119 -10.60 17.55 -0.41
#